data_8a31afa6bf18e45a57c317fe58ed6300
#
_entry.id   8a31afa6bf18e45a57c317fe58ed6300
#
_cell.length_a   1.000
_cell.length_b   1.000
_cell.length_c   1.000
_cell.angle_alpha   90.00
_cell.angle_beta   90.00
_cell.angle_gamma   90.00
#
_symmetry.space_group_name_H-M   'P 1'
#
loop_
_entity.id
_entity.type
_entity.pdbx_description
1 polymer ?
#
loop_
_entity_poly.entity_id
_entity_poly.type
_entity_poly.pdbx_seq_one_letter_code
_entity_poly.pdbx_strand_id
1 'polypeptide(L)'
;MKIPAKGFTHGGKFHADDVFSTALLQIVRPDIQVTRGFVVPDDFDGIVYDVGGGMFDHHSEPRETRPNGVPYAAFGLLWRVLGAQLVGEHQARLLDENFIQPLDLNDNTGEQNSLADAIGSFNPLWDSKDDPDECFWRAVPVAKKILENEIAAANAVNRADDTVRRAYANMKDGIVVLPAYMPWKNGLYKTDALFVVYPSQRGGYSAQCVTDHRTKRSKQPFPPAWAGKPEAQLRQISGLGLRFCHPSRFLITADDKETAIEACRRTLRAAGRKVSE
;
A
#
# COMPACT_ATOMS: atom_id res chain seq x y z
N MET A 1 5.86 -11.46 -19.06
CA MET A 1 5.21 -11.36 -20.41
C MET A 1 5.67 -10.07 -21.07
N LYS A 2 5.89 -10.05 -22.41
CA LYS A 2 6.16 -8.81 -23.16
C LYS A 2 4.84 -8.25 -23.68
N ILE A 3 4.52 -7.01 -23.34
CA ILE A 3 3.28 -6.37 -23.79
C ILE A 3 3.43 -5.89 -25.24
N PRO A 4 2.48 -6.21 -26.15
CA PRO A 4 2.46 -5.72 -27.53
C PRO A 4 2.24 -4.21 -27.61
N ALA A 5 2.50 -3.62 -28.79
CA ALA A 5 2.31 -2.17 -29.00
C ALA A 5 0.84 -1.75 -29.13
N LYS A 6 -0.04 -2.71 -29.39
CA LYS A 6 -1.48 -2.48 -29.54
C LYS A 6 -2.26 -3.15 -28.44
N GLY A 7 -3.32 -2.50 -27.98
CA GLY A 7 -4.29 -3.03 -27.06
C GLY A 7 -5.72 -2.84 -27.58
N PHE A 8 -6.64 -3.70 -27.16
CA PHE A 8 -8.06 -3.57 -27.48
C PHE A 8 -8.91 -3.89 -26.27
N THR A 9 -9.91 -3.06 -26.04
CA THR A 9 -10.93 -3.26 -24.99
C THR A 9 -12.31 -2.87 -25.50
N HIS A 10 -13.37 -3.14 -24.71
CA HIS A 10 -14.73 -2.85 -25.12
C HIS A 10 -14.99 -1.34 -25.27
N GLY A 11 -15.95 -0.97 -26.14
CA GLY A 11 -16.44 0.38 -26.34
C GLY A 11 -17.64 0.72 -25.48
N GLY A 12 -18.11 1.95 -25.59
CA GLY A 12 -19.31 2.42 -24.87
C GLY A 12 -19.07 2.75 -23.42
N LYS A 13 -20.03 2.40 -22.53
CA LYS A 13 -19.90 2.64 -21.09
C LYS A 13 -18.71 1.85 -20.54
N PHE A 14 -17.87 2.51 -19.76
CA PHE A 14 -16.68 1.91 -19.17
C PHE A 14 -16.81 1.78 -17.64
N HIS A 15 -15.98 0.89 -17.07
CA HIS A 15 -15.90 0.60 -15.65
C HIS A 15 -14.52 0.92 -15.10
N ALA A 16 -14.33 0.75 -13.80
CA ALA A 16 -12.98 0.88 -13.24
C ALA A 16 -12.02 -0.19 -13.76
N ASP A 17 -12.54 -1.35 -14.12
CA ASP A 17 -11.78 -2.50 -14.58
C ASP A 17 -11.01 -2.21 -15.88
N ASP A 18 -11.70 -1.84 -16.96
CA ASP A 18 -11.07 -1.53 -18.25
C ASP A 18 -10.20 -0.27 -18.19
N VAL A 19 -10.58 0.72 -17.37
CA VAL A 19 -9.80 1.94 -17.15
C VAL A 19 -8.47 1.65 -16.42
N PHE A 20 -8.49 0.88 -15.31
CA PHE A 20 -7.27 0.49 -14.60
C PHE A 20 -6.44 -0.52 -15.38
N SER A 21 -7.06 -1.40 -16.16
CA SER A 21 -6.39 -2.28 -17.10
C SER A 21 -5.58 -1.51 -18.12
N THR A 22 -6.19 -0.49 -18.75
CA THR A 22 -5.51 0.43 -19.67
C THR A 22 -4.37 1.18 -18.99
N ALA A 23 -4.61 1.71 -17.78
CA ALA A 23 -3.61 2.40 -16.99
C ALA A 23 -2.41 1.51 -16.68
N LEU A 24 -2.63 0.25 -16.27
CA LEU A 24 -1.57 -0.73 -16.01
C LEU A 24 -0.74 -1.00 -17.27
N LEU A 25 -1.40 -1.22 -18.40
CA LEU A 25 -0.72 -1.45 -19.67
C LEU A 25 0.14 -0.25 -20.08
N GLN A 26 -0.34 0.99 -19.89
CA GLN A 26 0.45 2.20 -20.16
C GLN A 26 1.60 2.41 -19.16
N ILE A 27 1.54 1.90 -17.94
CA ILE A 27 2.67 1.92 -17.00
C ILE A 27 3.76 0.97 -17.46
N VAL A 28 3.37 -0.24 -17.90
CA VAL A 28 4.31 -1.27 -18.37
C VAL A 28 4.87 -0.95 -19.74
N ARG A 29 4.05 -0.39 -20.61
CA ARG A 29 4.39 -0.01 -21.98
C ARG A 29 3.83 1.36 -22.32
N PRO A 30 4.59 2.45 -22.11
CA PRO A 30 4.09 3.83 -22.28
C PRO A 30 3.65 4.20 -23.70
N ASP A 31 4.15 3.50 -24.71
CA ASP A 31 3.83 3.70 -26.14
C ASP A 31 2.68 2.81 -26.66
N ILE A 32 2.02 2.06 -25.78
CA ILE A 32 0.88 1.22 -26.17
C ILE A 32 -0.27 2.08 -26.71
N GLN A 33 -0.80 1.67 -27.85
CA GLN A 33 -1.99 2.29 -28.46
C GLN A 33 -3.20 1.38 -28.23
N VAL A 34 -4.15 1.85 -27.43
CA VAL A 34 -5.35 1.11 -27.11
C VAL A 34 -6.52 1.64 -27.96
N THR A 35 -7.20 0.71 -28.61
CA THR A 35 -8.43 0.93 -29.34
C THR A 35 -9.60 0.40 -28.53
N ARG A 36 -10.73 1.09 -28.57
CA ARG A 36 -11.99 0.65 -27.98
C ARG A 36 -12.99 0.28 -29.07
N GLY A 37 -13.78 -0.77 -28.82
CA GLY A 37 -14.79 -1.20 -29.78
C GLY A 37 -15.66 -2.35 -29.26
N PHE A 38 -16.70 -2.69 -29.99
CA PHE A 38 -17.62 -3.77 -29.57
C PHE A 38 -17.25 -5.14 -30.14
N VAL A 39 -16.39 -5.18 -31.14
CA VAL A 39 -15.96 -6.40 -31.82
C VAL A 39 -14.45 -6.31 -32.05
N VAL A 40 -13.73 -7.32 -31.56
CA VAL A 40 -12.29 -7.44 -31.82
C VAL A 40 -12.09 -7.83 -33.29
N PRO A 41 -11.28 -7.08 -34.06
CA PRO A 41 -10.97 -7.45 -35.45
C PRO A 41 -10.31 -8.84 -35.52
N ASP A 42 -10.65 -9.65 -36.52
CA ASP A 42 -10.15 -11.02 -36.67
C ASP A 42 -8.62 -11.09 -36.82
N ASP A 43 -8.02 -10.04 -37.40
CA ASP A 43 -6.56 -9.90 -37.61
C ASP A 43 -5.86 -9.04 -36.56
N PHE A 44 -6.50 -8.80 -35.40
CA PHE A 44 -5.92 -7.96 -34.38
C PHE A 44 -4.69 -8.58 -33.73
N ASP A 45 -3.52 -8.01 -33.99
CA ASP A 45 -2.25 -8.41 -33.38
C ASP A 45 -1.91 -7.49 -32.21
N GLY A 46 -2.43 -7.84 -31.03
CA GLY A 46 -2.26 -7.05 -29.81
C GLY A 46 -2.76 -7.78 -28.56
N ILE A 47 -2.76 -7.05 -27.43
CA ILE A 47 -3.36 -7.55 -26.20
C ILE A 47 -4.84 -7.15 -26.16
N VAL A 48 -5.69 -8.14 -25.98
CA VAL A 48 -7.15 -7.95 -25.82
C VAL A 48 -7.52 -8.20 -24.36
N TYR A 49 -8.31 -7.33 -23.78
CA TYR A 49 -8.74 -7.41 -22.39
C TYR A 49 -10.17 -6.89 -22.22
N ASP A 50 -10.89 -7.46 -21.27
CA ASP A 50 -12.28 -7.14 -20.91
C ASP A 50 -13.28 -7.28 -22.08
N VAL A 51 -12.93 -8.07 -23.07
CA VAL A 51 -13.75 -8.40 -24.25
C VAL A 51 -13.11 -9.53 -25.04
N GLY A 52 -13.89 -10.23 -25.86
CA GLY A 52 -13.40 -11.15 -26.88
C GLY A 52 -13.09 -12.58 -26.40
N GLY A 53 -13.36 -12.95 -25.17
CA GLY A 53 -13.25 -14.31 -24.66
C GLY A 53 -11.81 -14.82 -24.48
N GLY A 54 -10.80 -13.92 -24.48
CA GLY A 54 -9.38 -14.27 -24.36
C GLY A 54 -8.88 -14.36 -22.91
N MET A 55 -7.56 -14.48 -22.76
CA MET A 55 -6.87 -14.68 -21.48
C MET A 55 -7.18 -13.59 -20.44
N PHE A 56 -7.50 -12.39 -20.85
CA PHE A 56 -7.76 -11.24 -19.99
C PHE A 56 -9.21 -10.75 -20.10
N ASP A 57 -10.12 -11.65 -20.49
CA ASP A 57 -11.57 -11.43 -20.47
C ASP A 57 -12.21 -12.33 -19.42
N HIS A 58 -13.01 -11.73 -18.55
CA HIS A 58 -13.64 -12.39 -17.40
C HIS A 58 -15.12 -12.73 -17.64
N HIS A 59 -15.66 -12.44 -18.83
CA HIS A 59 -17.08 -12.63 -19.15
C HIS A 59 -17.46 -14.07 -19.49
N SER A 60 -16.48 -14.99 -19.65
CA SER A 60 -16.73 -16.40 -19.96
C SER A 60 -17.00 -17.24 -18.72
N GLU A 61 -17.83 -18.31 -18.88
CA GLU A 61 -18.06 -19.29 -17.82
C GLU A 61 -17.21 -20.57 -18.05
N PRO A 62 -16.68 -21.23 -17.00
CA PRO A 62 -16.77 -20.80 -15.60
C PRO A 62 -15.85 -19.58 -15.31
N ARG A 63 -16.34 -18.67 -14.46
CA ARG A 63 -15.54 -17.51 -14.04
C ARG A 63 -14.32 -17.95 -13.26
N GLU A 64 -13.19 -17.37 -13.58
CA GLU A 64 -11.95 -17.62 -12.84
C GLU A 64 -11.97 -16.87 -11.50
N THR A 65 -11.69 -17.59 -10.41
CA THR A 65 -11.68 -17.04 -9.05
C THR A 65 -10.34 -17.25 -8.37
N ARG A 66 -10.00 -16.36 -7.43
CA ARG A 66 -8.87 -16.52 -6.52
C ARG A 66 -9.14 -17.61 -5.48
N PRO A 67 -8.13 -18.13 -4.77
CA PRO A 67 -8.31 -19.14 -3.74
C PRO A 67 -9.27 -18.73 -2.60
N ASN A 68 -9.45 -17.43 -2.37
CA ASN A 68 -10.39 -16.88 -1.39
C ASN A 68 -11.80 -16.66 -1.94
N GLY A 69 -12.07 -17.08 -3.18
CA GLY A 69 -13.38 -17.00 -3.83
C GLY A 69 -13.68 -15.67 -4.54
N VAL A 70 -12.81 -14.67 -4.45
CA VAL A 70 -13.00 -13.40 -5.16
C VAL A 70 -12.79 -13.62 -6.66
N PRO A 71 -13.76 -13.29 -7.53
CA PRO A 71 -13.61 -13.43 -8.97
C PRO A 71 -12.55 -12.46 -9.51
N TYR A 72 -11.91 -12.85 -10.60
CA TYR A 72 -11.09 -11.93 -11.37
C TYR A 72 -11.96 -11.07 -12.29
N ALA A 73 -11.58 -9.80 -12.47
CA ALA A 73 -11.93 -9.01 -13.63
C ALA A 73 -10.67 -8.83 -14.51
N ALA A 74 -10.75 -8.11 -15.62
CA ALA A 74 -9.62 -7.98 -16.54
C ALA A 74 -8.39 -7.35 -15.87
N PHE A 75 -8.59 -6.39 -14.98
CA PHE A 75 -7.51 -5.76 -14.22
C PHE A 75 -6.77 -6.75 -13.32
N GLY A 76 -7.49 -7.60 -12.59
CA GLY A 76 -6.89 -8.64 -11.77
C GLY A 76 -6.16 -9.70 -12.59
N LEU A 77 -6.71 -10.10 -13.75
CA LEU A 77 -6.04 -11.03 -14.67
C LEU A 77 -4.72 -10.46 -15.21
N LEU A 78 -4.70 -9.20 -15.62
CA LEU A 78 -3.48 -8.49 -16.05
C LEU A 78 -2.49 -8.34 -14.90
N TRP A 79 -2.96 -7.97 -13.71
CA TRP A 79 -2.11 -7.81 -12.53
C TRP A 79 -1.43 -9.11 -12.13
N ARG A 80 -2.13 -10.22 -12.15
CA ARG A 80 -1.56 -11.56 -11.89
C ARG A 80 -0.32 -11.86 -12.72
N VAL A 81 -0.29 -11.38 -13.97
CA VAL A 81 0.82 -11.59 -14.88
C VAL A 81 1.92 -10.54 -14.76
N LEU A 82 1.56 -9.29 -14.48
CA LEU A 82 2.45 -8.13 -14.55
C LEU A 82 2.90 -7.61 -13.18
N GLY A 83 2.10 -7.81 -12.14
CA GLY A 83 2.31 -7.17 -10.84
C GLY A 83 3.65 -7.51 -10.20
N ALA A 84 4.06 -8.77 -10.23
CA ALA A 84 5.34 -9.19 -9.64
C ALA A 84 6.57 -8.53 -10.31
N GLN A 85 6.50 -8.21 -11.60
CA GLN A 85 7.56 -7.50 -12.31
C GLN A 85 7.69 -6.04 -11.87
N LEU A 86 6.59 -5.43 -11.41
CA LEU A 86 6.54 -4.03 -10.99
C LEU A 86 6.96 -3.83 -9.53
N VAL A 87 6.55 -4.75 -8.63
CA VAL A 87 6.70 -4.54 -7.18
C VAL A 87 7.24 -5.76 -6.42
N GLY A 88 7.60 -6.84 -7.11
CA GLY A 88 8.00 -8.12 -6.49
C GLY A 88 6.80 -8.92 -5.97
N GLU A 89 6.98 -10.24 -5.82
CA GLU A 89 5.91 -11.21 -5.49
C GLU A 89 5.11 -10.86 -4.24
N HIS A 90 5.81 -10.46 -3.17
CA HIS A 90 5.16 -10.16 -1.88
C HIS A 90 4.25 -8.93 -1.97
N GLN A 91 4.76 -7.85 -2.52
CA GLN A 91 3.99 -6.60 -2.65
C GLN A 91 2.87 -6.74 -3.70
N ALA A 92 3.10 -7.53 -4.76
CA ALA A 92 2.07 -7.80 -5.76
C ALA A 92 0.85 -8.50 -5.15
N ARG A 93 1.07 -9.46 -4.23
CA ARG A 93 -0.03 -10.09 -3.49
C ARG A 93 -0.76 -9.12 -2.56
N LEU A 94 -0.01 -8.27 -1.84
CA LEU A 94 -0.62 -7.29 -0.94
C LEU A 94 -1.45 -6.25 -1.70
N LEU A 95 -0.98 -5.81 -2.87
CA LEU A 95 -1.74 -4.90 -3.73
C LEU A 95 -2.95 -5.60 -4.34
N ASP A 96 -2.82 -6.87 -4.74
CA ASP A 96 -3.98 -7.65 -5.19
C ASP A 96 -5.05 -7.69 -4.09
N GLU A 97 -4.69 -8.11 -2.87
CA GLU A 97 -5.62 -8.27 -1.75
C GLU A 97 -6.30 -6.96 -1.32
N ASN A 98 -5.58 -5.84 -1.31
CA ASN A 98 -6.07 -4.60 -0.69
C ASN A 98 -6.57 -3.54 -1.68
N PHE A 99 -6.20 -3.64 -2.95
CA PHE A 99 -6.53 -2.63 -3.96
C PHE A 99 -7.28 -3.23 -5.16
N ILE A 100 -6.80 -4.35 -5.72
CA ILE A 100 -7.33 -4.88 -6.97
C ILE A 100 -8.56 -5.75 -6.74
N GLN A 101 -8.52 -6.67 -5.78
CA GLN A 101 -9.68 -7.53 -5.47
C GLN A 101 -10.97 -6.75 -5.18
N PRO A 102 -10.95 -5.63 -4.43
CA PRO A 102 -12.16 -4.81 -4.26
C PRO A 102 -12.71 -4.22 -5.56
N LEU A 103 -11.85 -3.90 -6.54
CA LEU A 103 -12.27 -3.41 -7.86
C LEU A 103 -12.83 -4.55 -8.72
N ASP A 104 -12.15 -5.69 -8.77
CA ASP A 104 -12.62 -6.88 -9.47
C ASP A 104 -13.97 -7.37 -8.90
N LEU A 105 -14.14 -7.32 -7.58
CA LEU A 105 -15.39 -7.71 -6.92
C LEU A 105 -16.53 -6.75 -7.28
N ASN A 106 -16.26 -5.43 -7.28
CA ASN A 106 -17.24 -4.43 -7.73
C ASN A 106 -17.69 -4.69 -9.16
N ASP A 107 -16.76 -4.95 -10.06
CA ASP A 107 -17.04 -5.15 -11.47
C ASP A 107 -17.91 -6.41 -11.69
N ASN A 108 -17.58 -7.52 -11.03
CA ASN A 108 -18.30 -8.80 -11.18
C ASN A 108 -19.65 -8.86 -10.46
N THR A 109 -19.85 -8.09 -9.38
CA THR A 109 -21.00 -8.26 -8.49
C THR A 109 -21.82 -6.98 -8.26
N GLY A 110 -21.28 -5.82 -8.60
CA GLY A 110 -21.85 -4.52 -8.25
C GLY A 110 -21.67 -4.16 -6.77
N GLU A 111 -20.82 -4.86 -6.01
CA GLU A 111 -20.52 -4.47 -4.63
C GLU A 111 -19.93 -3.07 -4.58
N GLN A 112 -20.39 -2.26 -3.61
CA GLN A 112 -20.03 -0.84 -3.55
C GLN A 112 -18.53 -0.63 -3.39
N ASN A 113 -17.95 0.18 -4.27
CA ASN A 113 -16.54 0.60 -4.21
C ASN A 113 -16.40 2.08 -4.60
N SER A 114 -16.03 2.92 -3.65
CA SER A 114 -15.93 4.39 -3.86
C SER A 114 -14.94 4.79 -4.94
N LEU A 115 -13.88 4.01 -5.18
CA LEU A 115 -12.93 4.29 -6.25
C LEU A 115 -13.51 3.93 -7.61
N ALA A 116 -14.23 2.80 -7.71
CA ALA A 116 -14.95 2.42 -8.91
C ALA A 116 -16.04 3.46 -9.25
N ASP A 117 -16.78 3.93 -8.24
CA ASP A 117 -17.79 4.98 -8.40
C ASP A 117 -17.13 6.28 -8.90
N ALA A 118 -15.99 6.68 -8.35
CA ALA A 118 -15.26 7.87 -8.79
C ALA A 118 -14.79 7.77 -10.24
N ILE A 119 -14.25 6.62 -10.67
CA ILE A 119 -13.88 6.38 -12.08
C ILE A 119 -15.15 6.34 -12.96
N GLY A 120 -16.18 5.64 -12.51
CA GLY A 120 -17.47 5.55 -13.22
C GLY A 120 -18.15 6.90 -13.45
N SER A 121 -17.89 7.90 -12.59
CA SER A 121 -18.43 9.26 -12.73
C SER A 121 -17.91 10.01 -13.95
N PHE A 122 -16.86 9.54 -14.60
CA PHE A 122 -16.36 10.08 -15.87
C PHE A 122 -17.23 9.67 -17.07
N ASN A 123 -18.08 8.64 -16.96
CA ASN A 123 -19.00 8.27 -18.05
C ASN A 123 -19.91 9.42 -18.42
N PRO A 124 -20.28 9.56 -19.71
CA PRO A 124 -21.23 10.60 -20.12
C PRO A 124 -22.57 10.45 -19.40
N LEU A 125 -23.20 11.57 -19.07
CA LEU A 125 -24.57 11.57 -18.55
C LEU A 125 -25.52 11.08 -19.64
N TRP A 126 -26.65 10.48 -19.26
CA TRP A 126 -27.61 9.91 -20.20
C TRP A 126 -28.19 10.94 -21.19
N ASP A 127 -28.19 12.21 -20.82
CA ASP A 127 -28.70 13.38 -21.62
C ASP A 127 -27.56 14.24 -22.19
N SER A 128 -26.29 13.84 -22.01
CA SER A 128 -25.10 14.45 -22.61
C SER A 128 -24.91 13.97 -24.07
N LYS A 129 -24.17 14.77 -24.84
CA LYS A 129 -23.65 14.39 -26.16
C LYS A 129 -22.16 14.05 -26.14
N ASP A 130 -21.59 13.89 -24.94
CA ASP A 130 -20.18 13.57 -24.79
C ASP A 130 -19.89 12.19 -25.39
N ASP A 131 -18.76 12.08 -26.08
CA ASP A 131 -18.28 10.81 -26.60
C ASP A 131 -17.77 9.93 -25.43
N PRO A 132 -18.29 8.70 -25.28
CA PRO A 132 -17.80 7.76 -24.27
C PRO A 132 -16.29 7.50 -24.37
N ASP A 133 -15.70 7.50 -25.57
CA ASP A 133 -14.27 7.27 -25.74
C ASP A 133 -13.44 8.47 -25.27
N GLU A 134 -13.89 9.69 -25.52
CA GLU A 134 -13.25 10.90 -24.96
C GLU A 134 -13.34 10.89 -23.41
N CYS A 135 -14.49 10.48 -22.87
CA CYS A 135 -14.72 10.34 -21.44
C CYS A 135 -13.78 9.30 -20.82
N PHE A 136 -13.62 8.15 -21.46
CA PHE A 136 -12.68 7.10 -21.06
C PHE A 136 -11.25 7.63 -20.99
N TRP A 137 -10.80 8.31 -22.04
CA TRP A 137 -9.45 8.86 -22.07
C TRP A 137 -9.22 10.00 -21.07
N ARG A 138 -10.26 10.61 -20.52
CA ARG A 138 -10.18 11.52 -19.35
C ARG A 138 -10.02 10.75 -18.03
N ALA A 139 -10.61 9.57 -17.91
CA ALA A 139 -10.53 8.73 -16.72
C ALA A 139 -9.16 8.01 -16.58
N VAL A 140 -8.60 7.53 -17.69
CA VAL A 140 -7.34 6.75 -17.69
C VAL A 140 -6.17 7.45 -16.99
N PRO A 141 -5.85 8.74 -17.22
CA PRO A 141 -4.77 9.42 -16.51
C PRO A 141 -4.98 9.49 -14.99
N VAL A 142 -6.22 9.58 -14.53
CA VAL A 142 -6.57 9.58 -13.09
C VAL A 142 -6.26 8.22 -12.48
N ALA A 143 -6.78 7.15 -13.09
CA ALA A 143 -6.50 5.78 -12.65
C ALA A 143 -5.00 5.46 -12.70
N LYS A 144 -4.32 5.89 -13.78
CA LYS A 144 -2.88 5.72 -13.93
C LYS A 144 -2.11 6.37 -12.79
N LYS A 145 -2.46 7.62 -12.42
CA LYS A 145 -1.80 8.33 -11.33
C LYS A 145 -2.00 7.65 -9.99
N ILE A 146 -3.20 7.13 -9.73
CA ILE A 146 -3.50 6.38 -8.52
C ILE A 146 -2.65 5.10 -8.49
N LEU A 147 -2.64 4.31 -9.56
CA LEU A 147 -1.89 3.06 -9.64
C LEU A 147 -0.37 3.28 -9.56
N GLU A 148 0.17 4.32 -10.19
CA GLU A 148 1.58 4.72 -10.05
C GLU A 148 1.95 5.01 -8.59
N ASN A 149 1.08 5.67 -7.83
CA ASN A 149 1.30 5.97 -6.42
C ASN A 149 1.28 4.69 -5.56
N GLU A 150 0.35 3.75 -5.82
CA GLU A 150 0.32 2.44 -5.15
C GLU A 150 1.58 1.63 -5.42
N ILE A 151 2.02 1.56 -6.69
CA ILE A 151 3.27 0.90 -7.10
C ILE A 151 4.49 1.58 -6.43
N ALA A 152 4.54 2.90 -6.40
CA ALA A 152 5.62 3.65 -5.77
C ALA A 152 5.68 3.40 -4.26
N ALA A 153 4.52 3.34 -3.58
CA ALA A 153 4.42 3.01 -2.16
C ALA A 153 4.91 1.59 -1.87
N ALA A 154 4.48 0.59 -2.66
CA ALA A 154 4.94 -0.79 -2.55
C ALA A 154 6.45 -0.91 -2.72
N ASN A 155 7.02 -0.24 -3.73
CA ASN A 155 8.46 -0.22 -3.95
C ASN A 155 9.23 0.55 -2.85
N ALA A 156 8.62 1.54 -2.21
CA ALA A 156 9.22 2.19 -1.04
C ALA A 156 9.34 1.24 0.15
N VAL A 157 8.36 0.34 0.35
CA VAL A 157 8.45 -0.73 1.35
C VAL A 157 9.62 -1.67 1.05
N ASN A 158 9.75 -2.13 -0.21
CA ASN A 158 10.86 -3.01 -0.61
C ASN A 158 12.24 -2.35 -0.34
N ARG A 159 12.39 -1.05 -0.68
CA ARG A 159 13.64 -0.32 -0.39
C ARG A 159 13.93 -0.17 1.10
N ALA A 160 12.88 -0.09 1.92
CA ALA A 160 13.04 0.01 3.37
C ALA A 160 13.47 -1.32 4.01
N ASP A 161 13.02 -2.46 3.47
CA ASP A 161 13.22 -3.78 4.08
C ASP A 161 14.69 -4.10 4.36
N ASP A 162 15.60 -3.81 3.42
CA ASP A 162 17.04 -4.05 3.62
C ASP A 162 17.63 -3.16 4.72
N THR A 163 17.18 -1.92 4.82
CA THR A 163 17.64 -1.00 5.86
C THR A 163 17.11 -1.42 7.23
N VAL A 164 15.84 -1.80 7.30
CA VAL A 164 15.22 -2.32 8.53
C VAL A 164 15.89 -3.61 8.97
N ARG A 165 16.18 -4.53 8.06
CA ARG A 165 16.87 -5.79 8.35
C ARG A 165 18.26 -5.55 8.92
N ARG A 166 19.06 -4.66 8.31
CA ARG A 166 20.38 -4.28 8.83
C ARG A 166 20.29 -3.61 10.19
N ALA A 167 19.33 -2.71 10.40
CA ALA A 167 19.11 -2.06 11.68
C ALA A 167 18.69 -3.06 12.76
N TYR A 168 17.85 -4.02 12.43
CA TYR A 168 17.46 -5.10 13.33
C TYR A 168 18.63 -5.99 13.72
N ALA A 169 19.51 -6.38 12.77
CA ALA A 169 20.72 -7.16 13.07
C ALA A 169 21.67 -6.43 14.03
N ASN A 170 21.63 -5.10 14.07
CA ASN A 170 22.42 -4.27 15.00
C ASN A 170 21.63 -3.82 16.24
N MET A 171 20.46 -4.41 16.49
CA MET A 171 19.59 -4.08 17.61
C MET A 171 20.28 -4.29 18.95
N LYS A 172 20.10 -3.36 19.89
CA LYS A 172 20.53 -3.50 21.29
C LYS A 172 19.32 -3.30 22.20
N ASP A 173 19.23 -4.10 23.25
CA ASP A 173 18.15 -4.01 24.26
C ASP A 173 16.73 -4.10 23.69
N GLY A 174 16.54 -4.75 22.53
CA GLY A 174 15.24 -4.74 21.85
C GLY A 174 14.89 -3.42 21.16
N ILE A 175 15.87 -2.50 20.99
CA ILE A 175 15.71 -1.17 20.39
C ILE A 175 16.39 -1.17 19.02
N VAL A 176 15.58 -1.00 17.96
CA VAL A 176 16.06 -0.84 16.59
C VAL A 176 16.18 0.65 16.28
N VAL A 177 17.33 1.10 15.76
CA VAL A 177 17.57 2.49 15.40
C VAL A 177 17.63 2.62 13.88
N LEU A 178 16.74 3.42 13.30
CA LEU A 178 16.67 3.67 11.87
C LEU A 178 17.29 5.04 11.53
N PRO A 179 17.95 5.18 10.36
CA PRO A 179 18.57 6.43 9.94
C PRO A 179 17.55 7.51 9.51
N ALA A 180 16.32 7.09 9.17
CA ALA A 180 15.21 7.95 8.78
C ALA A 180 13.88 7.27 9.12
N TYR A 181 12.77 8.01 9.10
CA TYR A 181 11.45 7.40 9.09
C TYR A 181 11.25 6.63 7.78
N MET A 182 10.85 5.37 7.88
CA MET A 182 10.57 4.49 6.74
C MET A 182 9.53 3.43 7.14
N PRO A 183 8.90 2.72 6.18
CA PRO A 183 8.03 1.57 6.46
C PRO A 183 8.84 0.45 7.14
N TRP A 184 8.67 0.24 8.43
CA TRP A 184 9.41 -0.74 9.22
C TRP A 184 8.53 -1.84 9.83
N LYS A 185 7.21 -1.61 9.87
CA LYS A 185 6.28 -2.45 10.63
C LYS A 185 6.33 -3.91 10.19
N ASN A 186 6.22 -4.17 8.88
CA ASN A 186 6.18 -5.53 8.35
C ASN A 186 7.47 -6.31 8.65
N GLY A 187 8.63 -5.65 8.60
CA GLY A 187 9.93 -6.24 8.92
C GLY A 187 10.12 -6.58 10.39
N LEU A 188 9.38 -5.94 11.32
CA LEU A 188 9.63 -6.07 12.75
C LEU A 188 8.49 -6.71 13.58
N TYR A 189 7.28 -6.86 13.04
CA TYR A 189 6.14 -7.40 13.80
C TYR A 189 6.37 -8.79 14.41
N LYS A 190 7.06 -9.66 13.67
CA LYS A 190 7.31 -11.05 14.05
C LYS A 190 8.67 -11.28 14.75
N THR A 191 9.41 -10.19 14.99
CA THR A 191 10.73 -10.25 15.65
C THR A 191 10.61 -10.02 17.16
N ASP A 192 11.73 -10.04 17.87
CA ASP A 192 11.82 -9.70 19.29
C ASP A 192 12.06 -8.21 19.55
N ALA A 193 12.15 -7.38 18.51
CA ALA A 193 12.20 -5.92 18.64
C ALA A 193 11.03 -5.38 19.44
N LEU A 194 11.30 -4.44 20.36
CA LEU A 194 10.33 -3.83 21.26
C LEU A 194 10.05 -2.38 20.91
N PHE A 195 11.09 -1.67 20.46
CA PHE A 195 11.03 -0.26 20.08
C PHE A 195 11.76 0.00 18.77
N VAL A 196 11.29 1.03 18.07
CA VAL A 196 11.98 1.60 16.90
C VAL A 196 12.22 3.07 17.14
N VAL A 197 13.46 3.51 17.03
CA VAL A 197 13.90 4.92 17.18
C VAL A 197 14.29 5.46 15.82
N TYR A 198 13.80 6.64 15.46
CA TYR A 198 14.08 7.29 14.18
C TYR A 198 13.96 8.83 14.26
N PRO A 199 14.61 9.59 13.36
CA PRO A 199 14.47 11.04 13.28
C PRO A 199 13.00 11.45 13.05
N SER A 200 12.50 12.39 13.85
CA SER A 200 11.15 12.93 13.71
C SER A 200 11.09 14.01 12.63
N GLN A 201 10.04 14.00 11.80
CA GLN A 201 9.80 15.07 10.82
C GLN A 201 9.55 16.45 11.46
N ARG A 202 9.23 16.48 12.75
CA ARG A 202 9.03 17.71 13.55
C ARG A 202 10.28 18.13 14.33
N GLY A 203 11.44 17.59 13.97
CA GLY A 203 12.70 17.75 14.69
C GLY A 203 12.84 16.82 15.89
N GLY A 204 14.08 16.57 16.31
CA GLY A 204 14.40 15.58 17.33
C GLY A 204 14.19 14.14 16.85
N TYR A 205 13.86 13.24 17.76
CA TYR A 205 13.68 11.81 17.50
C TYR A 205 12.35 11.29 18.05
N SER A 206 11.83 10.30 17.38
CA SER A 206 10.67 9.52 17.83
C SER A 206 11.13 8.14 18.28
N ALA A 207 10.48 7.60 19.32
CA ALA A 207 10.56 6.19 19.64
C ALA A 207 9.14 5.61 19.64
N GLN A 208 8.95 4.54 18.88
CA GLN A 208 7.63 3.89 18.73
C GLN A 208 7.72 2.43 19.16
N CYS A 209 6.69 1.97 19.89
CA CYS A 209 6.57 0.59 20.30
C CYS A 209 6.31 -0.31 19.09
N VAL A 210 6.99 -1.44 19.00
CA VAL A 210 6.66 -2.48 18.05
C VAL A 210 5.36 -3.15 18.48
N THR A 211 4.44 -3.33 17.55
CA THR A 211 3.16 -4.00 17.78
C THR A 211 3.33 -5.51 17.64
N ASP A 212 2.75 -6.28 18.53
CA ASP A 212 2.64 -7.73 18.38
C ASP A 212 1.66 -8.08 17.25
N HIS A 213 2.06 -8.97 16.36
CA HIS A 213 1.31 -9.29 15.15
C HIS A 213 -0.02 -10.04 15.43
N ARG A 214 -0.09 -10.78 16.55
CA ARG A 214 -1.28 -11.54 16.95
C ARG A 214 -2.27 -10.69 17.74
N THR A 215 -1.78 -10.00 18.77
CA THR A 215 -2.63 -9.25 19.69
C THR A 215 -2.96 -7.85 19.20
N LYS A 216 -2.23 -7.32 18.21
CA LYS A 216 -2.32 -5.93 17.72
C LYS A 216 -2.03 -4.88 18.80
N ARG A 217 -1.45 -5.28 19.93
CA ARG A 217 -1.06 -4.40 21.03
C ARG A 217 0.44 -4.10 20.99
N SER A 218 0.86 -2.98 21.60
CA SER A 218 2.29 -2.68 21.79
C SER A 218 2.94 -3.77 22.62
N LYS A 219 4.07 -4.33 22.16
CA LYS A 219 4.84 -5.35 22.88
C LYS A 219 5.34 -4.83 24.23
N GLN A 220 5.71 -3.54 24.26
CA GLN A 220 6.16 -2.84 25.46
C GLN A 220 5.69 -1.38 25.41
N PRO A 221 4.56 -1.02 26.05
CA PRO A 221 4.10 0.36 26.10
C PRO A 221 4.97 1.21 27.03
N PHE A 222 5.08 2.50 26.76
CA PHE A 222 5.76 3.47 27.63
C PHE A 222 5.07 3.60 29.00
N PRO A 223 5.76 4.13 30.03
CA PRO A 223 5.20 4.22 31.39
C PRO A 223 3.84 4.96 31.45
N PRO A 224 2.87 4.48 32.24
CA PRO A 224 1.58 5.15 32.38
C PRO A 224 1.69 6.61 32.86
N ALA A 225 2.67 6.91 33.70
CA ALA A 225 2.91 8.25 34.22
C ALA A 225 3.24 9.30 33.13
N TRP A 226 3.72 8.86 31.94
CA TRP A 226 4.08 9.74 30.83
C TRP A 226 2.89 10.05 29.90
N ALA A 227 1.84 9.24 29.96
CA ALA A 227 0.75 9.27 29.00
C ALA A 227 0.03 10.61 28.94
N GLY A 228 0.06 11.27 27.77
CA GLY A 228 -0.70 12.51 27.52
C GLY A 228 -0.31 13.71 28.38
N LYS A 229 0.86 13.68 29.04
CA LYS A 229 1.31 14.79 29.86
C LYS A 229 1.77 15.97 29.02
N PRO A 230 1.53 17.23 29.47
CA PRO A 230 2.16 18.41 28.90
C PRO A 230 3.69 18.29 28.94
N GLU A 231 4.41 18.89 27.99
CA GLU A 231 5.86 18.74 27.84
C GLU A 231 6.63 19.05 29.13
N ALA A 232 6.36 20.18 29.77
CA ALA A 232 7.04 20.56 31.02
C ALA A 232 6.90 19.52 32.13
N GLN A 233 5.69 18.98 32.31
CA GLN A 233 5.40 17.93 33.30
C GLN A 233 6.05 16.61 32.89
N LEU A 234 6.03 16.26 31.60
CA LEU A 234 6.64 15.05 31.09
C LEU A 234 8.16 15.05 31.31
N ARG A 235 8.85 16.18 31.05
CA ARG A 235 10.27 16.38 31.34
C ARG A 235 10.58 16.22 32.83
N GLN A 236 9.76 16.80 33.68
CA GLN A 236 9.94 16.68 35.14
C GLN A 236 9.78 15.24 35.62
N ILE A 237 8.72 14.54 35.20
CA ILE A 237 8.42 13.16 35.64
C ILE A 237 9.46 12.17 35.07
N SER A 238 9.83 12.34 33.82
CA SER A 238 10.76 11.42 33.15
C SER A 238 12.22 11.71 33.52
N GLY A 239 12.56 12.94 33.88
CA GLY A 239 13.95 13.42 33.99
C GLY A 239 14.71 13.37 32.66
N LEU A 240 14.00 13.41 31.51
CA LEU A 240 14.55 13.35 30.17
C LEU A 240 13.99 14.47 29.30
N GLY A 241 14.71 14.82 28.22
CA GLY A 241 14.27 15.77 27.21
C GLY A 241 13.13 15.26 26.33
N LEU A 242 12.05 14.75 26.94
CA LEU A 242 10.86 14.30 26.23
C LEU A 242 9.95 15.47 25.90
N ARG A 243 9.44 15.50 24.67
CA ARG A 243 8.52 16.55 24.19
C ARG A 243 7.07 16.07 24.19
N PHE A 244 6.85 14.78 23.98
CA PHE A 244 5.50 14.21 23.83
C PHE A 244 5.50 12.74 24.23
N CYS A 245 4.39 12.28 24.82
CA CYS A 245 4.04 10.87 24.95
C CYS A 245 2.57 10.69 24.63
N HIS A 246 2.29 9.83 23.63
CA HIS A 246 0.92 9.56 23.20
C HIS A 246 0.07 8.98 24.35
N PRO A 247 -1.21 9.38 24.51
CA PRO A 247 -2.08 8.84 25.56
C PRO A 247 -2.16 7.30 25.58
N SER A 248 -2.16 6.66 24.41
CA SER A 248 -2.09 5.18 24.27
C SER A 248 -0.68 4.61 24.48
N ARG A 249 0.32 5.41 24.81
CA ARG A 249 1.66 5.00 25.23
C ARG A 249 2.48 4.23 24.18
N PHE A 250 2.14 4.35 22.89
CA PHE A 250 2.85 3.64 21.83
C PHE A 250 3.97 4.47 21.18
N LEU A 251 3.99 5.79 21.43
CA LEU A 251 4.89 6.74 20.78
C LEU A 251 5.33 7.80 21.77
N ILE A 252 6.62 8.12 21.74
CA ILE A 252 7.20 9.34 22.36
C ILE A 252 7.97 10.14 21.31
N THR A 253 8.18 11.43 21.59
CA THR A 253 9.18 12.26 20.90
C THR A 253 10.15 12.87 21.92
N ALA A 254 11.41 13.01 21.52
CA ALA A 254 12.52 13.47 22.35
C ALA A 254 13.37 14.49 21.61
N ASP A 255 14.22 15.22 22.33
CA ASP A 255 15.09 16.26 21.78
C ASP A 255 16.14 15.68 20.83
N ASP A 256 16.67 14.49 21.15
CA ASP A 256 17.75 13.83 20.42
C ASP A 256 17.61 12.30 20.45
N LYS A 257 18.49 11.62 19.73
CA LYS A 257 18.50 10.16 19.58
C LYS A 257 18.81 9.45 20.91
N GLU A 258 19.78 9.95 21.62
CA GLU A 258 20.26 9.39 22.89
C GLU A 258 19.16 9.43 23.94
N THR A 259 18.46 10.55 24.04
CA THR A 259 17.28 10.72 24.91
C THR A 259 16.15 9.77 24.54
N ALA A 260 15.87 9.56 23.25
CA ALA A 260 14.85 8.62 22.81
C ALA A 260 15.21 7.15 23.16
N ILE A 261 16.49 6.78 22.99
CA ILE A 261 17.00 5.44 23.37
C ILE A 261 16.94 5.26 24.90
N GLU A 262 17.36 6.25 25.67
CA GLU A 262 17.31 6.18 27.14
C GLU A 262 15.86 6.08 27.68
N ALA A 263 14.91 6.75 27.04
CA ALA A 263 13.50 6.59 27.37
C ALA A 263 13.01 5.15 27.17
N CYS A 264 13.43 4.50 26.07
CA CYS A 264 13.15 3.09 25.85
C CYS A 264 13.80 2.20 26.93
N ARG A 265 15.07 2.43 27.26
CA ARG A 265 15.79 1.68 28.30
C ARG A 265 15.15 1.84 29.69
N ARG A 266 14.75 3.06 30.07
CA ARG A 266 14.01 3.28 31.35
C ARG A 266 12.69 2.56 31.37
N THR A 267 11.98 2.55 30.23
CA THR A 267 10.75 1.77 30.10
C THR A 267 10.99 0.28 30.34
N LEU A 268 12.07 -0.28 29.81
CA LEU A 268 12.45 -1.68 29.99
C LEU A 268 12.84 -1.98 31.43
N ARG A 269 13.67 -1.12 32.05
CA ARG A 269 14.04 -1.28 33.48
C ARG A 269 12.82 -1.25 34.39
N ALA A 270 11.87 -0.32 34.14
CA ALA A 270 10.62 -0.25 34.89
C ALA A 270 9.74 -1.50 34.72
N ALA A 271 9.89 -2.23 33.62
CA ALA A 271 9.23 -3.51 33.35
C ALA A 271 10.04 -4.72 33.86
N GLY A 272 11.13 -4.51 34.63
CA GLY A 272 11.99 -5.58 35.18
C GLY A 272 12.88 -6.26 34.14
N ARG A 273 13.10 -5.67 32.98
CA ARG A 273 13.98 -6.20 31.92
C ARG A 273 15.43 -5.74 32.11
N LYS A 274 16.37 -6.64 31.88
CA LYS A 274 17.79 -6.28 31.83
C LYS A 274 18.05 -5.44 30.57
N VAL A 275 18.85 -4.39 30.71
CA VAL A 275 19.36 -3.56 29.61
C VAL A 275 20.87 -3.40 29.77
N SER A 276 21.58 -3.27 28.65
CA SER A 276 23.02 -2.99 28.65
C SER A 276 23.31 -1.61 29.26
N GLU A 277 24.46 -1.49 29.89
CA GLU A 277 24.96 -0.21 30.43
C GLU A 277 25.30 0.79 29.32
#